data_4aaa37db7843e266e7045925fee92041
#
_entry.id   4aaa37db7843e266e7045925fee92041
#
_cell.length_a   1.000
_cell.length_b   1.000
_cell.length_c   1.000
_cell.angle_alpha   90.00
_cell.angle_beta   90.00
_cell.angle_gamma   90.00
#
_symmetry.space_group_name_H-M   'P 1'
#
loop_
_entity.id
_entity.type
_entity.pdbx_description
1 polymer ?
#
loop_
_entity_poly.entity_id
_entity_poly.type
_entity_poly.pdbx_seq_one_letter_code
_entity_poly.pdbx_strand_id
1 'polypeptide(L)'
;VYHCDQQMWAGMIYLTPNAPVASGTRLMQHKETKIRHSQEPVNGKNIDHAFNQHSFVDPHPYEDVDVAGNVYNRLVIFDAKCIHAAQDYFGWDIESGRLWHMFFFDTEPLPGQIK
;
A
#
# COMPACT_ATOMS: atom_id res chain seq x y z
N VAL A 1 -1.25 -5.78 -7.53
CA VAL A 1 -0.60 -4.72 -8.32
C VAL A 1 0.15 -3.78 -7.39
N TYR A 2 1.43 -3.58 -7.65
CA TYR A 2 2.27 -2.65 -6.89
C TYR A 2 2.06 -1.26 -7.44
N HIS A 3 1.64 -0.33 -6.59
CA HIS A 3 1.28 1.01 -7.05
C HIS A 3 1.39 2.05 -5.95
N CYS A 4 1.28 3.32 -6.34
CA CYS A 4 1.10 4.47 -5.46
C CYS A 4 -0.21 5.16 -5.85
N ASP A 5 -0.87 5.76 -4.89
CA ASP A 5 -2.07 6.55 -5.15
C ASP A 5 -1.76 8.06 -5.12
N GLN A 6 -2.68 8.87 -5.59
CA GLN A 6 -2.49 10.32 -5.69
C GLN A 6 -2.91 11.06 -4.41
N GLN A 7 -3.81 10.50 -3.64
CA GLN A 7 -4.27 11.07 -2.39
C GLN A 7 -3.16 11.02 -1.33
N MET A 8 -3.30 11.81 -0.28
CA MET A 8 -2.34 11.83 0.83
C MET A 8 -2.43 10.55 1.66
N TRP A 9 -3.64 10.10 1.95
CA TRP A 9 -3.90 9.00 2.87
C TRP A 9 -4.82 7.96 2.24
N ALA A 10 -4.54 6.71 2.53
CA ALA A 10 -5.45 5.60 2.29
C ALA A 10 -5.83 4.96 3.62
N GLY A 11 -7.11 4.68 3.78
CA GLY A 11 -7.63 3.93 4.90
C GLY A 11 -8.26 2.64 4.43
N MET A 12 -8.13 1.59 5.22
CA MET A 12 -8.67 0.28 4.90
C MET A 12 -9.15 -0.40 6.17
N ILE A 13 -10.36 -0.95 6.11
CA ILE A 13 -10.90 -1.79 7.18
C ILE A 13 -11.05 -3.20 6.63
N TYR A 14 -10.44 -4.17 7.28
CA TYR A 14 -10.57 -5.58 6.90
C TYR A 14 -11.89 -6.14 7.44
N LEU A 15 -12.68 -6.75 6.57
CA LEU A 15 -14.04 -7.18 6.88
C LEU A 15 -14.28 -8.68 6.69
N THR A 16 -13.24 -9.47 6.46
CA THR A 16 -13.39 -10.92 6.39
C THR A 16 -13.08 -11.54 7.74
N PRO A 17 -14.06 -12.15 8.42
CA PRO A 17 -13.80 -12.91 9.65
C PRO A 17 -12.85 -14.08 9.39
N ASN A 18 -11.93 -14.34 10.32
CA ASN A 18 -10.99 -15.48 10.24
C ASN A 18 -10.16 -15.53 8.95
N ALA A 19 -9.86 -14.39 8.37
CA ALA A 19 -8.99 -14.33 7.20
C ALA A 19 -7.58 -14.81 7.53
N PRO A 20 -6.84 -15.35 6.54
CA PRO A 20 -5.41 -15.57 6.71
C PRO A 20 -4.72 -14.27 7.05
N VAL A 21 -3.96 -14.24 8.14
CA VAL A 21 -3.29 -13.00 8.57
C VAL A 21 -2.31 -12.48 7.52
N ALA A 22 -1.71 -13.37 6.74
CA ALA A 22 -0.79 -13.04 5.65
C ALA A 22 -1.49 -12.54 4.38
N SER A 23 -2.76 -12.18 4.43
CA SER A 23 -3.53 -11.60 3.32
C SER A 23 -3.84 -10.11 3.54
N GLY A 24 -3.02 -9.41 4.28
CA GLY A 24 -3.16 -8.00 4.58
C GLY A 24 -2.59 -7.07 3.50
N THR A 25 -1.93 -6.02 3.94
CA THR A 25 -1.38 -4.97 3.06
C THR A 25 0.11 -4.81 3.31
N ARG A 26 0.88 -4.67 2.24
CA ARG A 26 2.33 -4.47 2.29
C ARG A 26 2.67 -3.06 1.85
N LEU A 27 3.54 -2.41 2.59
CA LEU A 27 4.27 -1.22 2.15
C LEU A 27 5.67 -1.67 1.75
N MET A 28 6.16 -1.20 0.61
CA MET A 28 7.32 -1.78 -0.04
C MET A 28 8.30 -0.71 -0.49
N GLN A 29 9.54 -1.14 -0.71
CA GLN A 29 10.52 -0.33 -1.41
C GLN A 29 11.16 -1.11 -2.56
N HIS A 30 11.55 -0.41 -3.59
CA HIS A 30 12.30 -0.98 -4.71
C HIS A 30 13.71 -1.34 -4.24
N LYS A 31 14.11 -2.60 -4.41
CA LYS A 31 15.37 -3.12 -3.86
C LYS A 31 16.60 -2.36 -4.37
N GLU A 32 16.64 -2.13 -5.68
CA GLU A 32 17.80 -1.50 -6.32
C GLU A 32 17.94 -0.02 -5.96
N THR A 33 16.86 0.75 -6.09
CA THR A 33 16.89 2.20 -5.90
C THR A 33 16.59 2.64 -4.49
N LYS A 34 15.98 1.77 -3.66
CA LYS A 34 15.44 2.10 -2.33
C LYS A 34 14.31 3.13 -2.34
N ILE A 35 13.70 3.36 -3.50
CA ILE A 35 12.54 4.23 -3.63
C ILE A 35 11.33 3.52 -3.02
N ARG A 36 10.57 4.24 -2.21
CA ARG A 36 9.36 3.74 -1.55
C ARG A 36 8.18 4.70 -1.59
N HIS A 37 8.36 5.90 -2.13
CA HIS A 37 7.34 6.95 -2.13
C HIS A 37 7.39 7.71 -3.45
N SER A 38 6.23 8.02 -4.03
CA SER A 38 6.15 8.64 -5.35
C SER A 38 6.72 10.05 -5.42
N GLN A 39 6.85 10.73 -4.28
CA GLN A 39 7.37 12.11 -4.20
C GLN A 39 8.71 12.22 -3.48
N GLU A 40 9.33 11.09 -3.14
CA GLU A 40 10.61 11.06 -2.42
C GLU A 40 11.67 10.35 -3.25
N PRO A 41 12.38 11.09 -4.12
CA PRO A 41 13.44 10.50 -4.93
C PRO A 41 14.62 10.05 -4.06
N VAL A 42 15.34 9.05 -4.55
CA VAL A 42 16.54 8.53 -3.89
C VAL A 42 17.71 8.61 -4.87
N ASN A 43 18.79 9.28 -4.47
CA ASN A 43 19.98 9.46 -5.30
C ASN A 43 19.67 10.00 -6.70
N GLY A 44 18.74 10.95 -6.80
CA GLY A 44 18.31 11.54 -8.05
C GLY A 44 17.38 10.68 -8.91
N LYS A 45 16.99 9.50 -8.44
CA LYS A 45 16.06 8.62 -9.14
C LYS A 45 14.66 8.75 -8.54
N ASN A 46 13.68 9.00 -9.39
CA ASN A 46 12.27 9.09 -8.98
C ASN A 46 11.54 7.75 -9.16
N ILE A 47 10.24 7.74 -8.86
CA ILE A 47 9.42 6.52 -8.89
C ILE A 47 9.39 5.84 -10.27
N ASP A 48 9.54 6.58 -11.36
CA ASP A 48 9.55 6.01 -12.70
C ASP A 48 10.75 5.07 -12.92
N HIS A 49 11.86 5.30 -12.24
CA HIS A 49 13.00 4.39 -12.29
C HIS A 49 12.70 3.02 -11.69
N ALA A 50 11.75 2.96 -10.78
CA ALA A 50 11.27 1.69 -10.24
C ALA A 50 10.18 1.08 -11.13
N PHE A 51 9.14 1.85 -11.43
CA PHE A 51 7.95 1.32 -12.08
C PHE A 51 8.14 0.98 -13.57
N ASN A 52 8.95 1.73 -14.29
CA ASN A 52 9.12 1.52 -15.73
C ASN A 52 10.01 0.32 -16.10
N GLN A 53 10.65 -0.30 -15.12
CA GLN A 53 11.57 -1.41 -15.37
C GLN A 53 10.93 -2.79 -15.17
N HIS A 54 9.77 -2.87 -14.54
CA HIS A 54 9.20 -4.12 -14.06
C HIS A 54 7.70 -4.18 -14.31
N SER A 55 7.17 -5.40 -14.35
CA SER A 55 5.73 -5.63 -14.32
C SER A 55 5.15 -5.22 -12.96
N PHE A 56 3.96 -4.62 -12.96
CA PHE A 56 3.25 -4.23 -11.75
C PHE A 56 2.77 -5.42 -10.89
N VAL A 57 2.93 -6.63 -11.39
CA VAL A 57 2.55 -7.86 -10.67
C VAL A 57 3.75 -8.69 -10.22
N ASP A 58 4.96 -8.31 -10.61
CA ASP A 58 6.17 -9.02 -10.23
C ASP A 58 6.67 -8.52 -8.86
N PRO A 59 6.68 -9.37 -7.82
CA PRO A 59 7.12 -8.96 -6.49
C PRO A 59 8.64 -8.91 -6.31
N HIS A 60 9.41 -9.56 -7.19
CA HIS A 60 10.85 -9.76 -6.99
C HIS A 60 11.67 -8.47 -6.88
N PRO A 61 11.35 -7.38 -7.62
CA PRO A 61 12.10 -6.14 -7.50
C PRO A 61 11.89 -5.38 -6.19
N TYR A 62 10.94 -5.80 -5.37
CA TYR A 62 10.50 -5.09 -4.17
C TYR A 62 10.78 -5.89 -2.90
N GLU A 63 10.95 -5.17 -1.80
CA GLU A 63 11.06 -5.73 -0.46
C GLU A 63 10.10 -5.02 0.49
N ASP A 64 9.65 -5.73 1.53
CA ASP A 64 8.74 -5.17 2.50
C ASP A 64 9.44 -4.14 3.39
N VAL A 65 8.78 -3.00 3.57
CA VAL A 65 9.13 -2.00 4.59
C VAL A 65 8.27 -2.24 5.82
N ASP A 66 6.99 -2.48 5.61
CA ASP A 66 6.03 -2.74 6.68
C ASP A 66 4.89 -3.60 6.16
N VAL A 67 4.25 -4.35 7.03
CA VAL A 67 3.14 -5.23 6.70
C VAL A 67 2.06 -5.10 7.77
N ALA A 68 0.83 -4.81 7.33
CA ALA A 68 -0.35 -4.87 8.18
C ALA A 68 -1.09 -6.18 7.92
N GLY A 69 -1.17 -7.04 8.92
CA GLY A 69 -1.89 -8.31 8.81
C GLY A 69 -3.40 -8.12 8.68
N ASN A 70 -4.04 -9.03 7.96
CA ASN A 70 -5.50 -9.03 7.81
C ASN A 70 -6.14 -9.58 9.08
N VAL A 71 -6.66 -8.68 9.90
CA VAL A 71 -7.40 -9.01 11.11
C VAL A 71 -8.77 -8.36 11.02
N TYR A 72 -9.81 -9.14 11.25
CA TYR A 72 -11.19 -8.63 11.15
C TYR A 72 -11.37 -7.35 11.96
N ASN A 73 -12.01 -6.39 11.34
CA ASN A 73 -12.32 -5.06 11.91
C ASN A 73 -11.09 -4.20 12.24
N ARG A 74 -9.91 -4.53 11.73
CA ARG A 74 -8.72 -3.69 11.86
C ARG A 74 -8.79 -2.55 10.86
N LEU A 75 -8.61 -1.33 11.36
CA LEU A 75 -8.40 -0.14 10.54
C LEU A 75 -6.89 0.06 10.34
N VAL A 76 -6.49 0.26 9.09
CA VAL A 76 -5.13 0.65 8.72
C VAL A 76 -5.20 1.96 7.96
N ILE A 77 -4.39 2.92 8.36
CA ILE A 77 -4.22 4.18 7.63
C ILE A 77 -2.74 4.29 7.26
N PHE A 78 -2.47 4.57 6.00
CA PHE A 78 -1.10 4.69 5.52
C PHE A 78 -0.96 5.80 4.48
N ASP A 79 0.27 6.25 4.27
CA ASP A 79 0.59 7.23 3.23
C ASP A 79 0.34 6.61 1.85
N ALA A 80 -0.69 7.08 1.16
CA ALA A 80 -1.13 6.51 -0.11
C ALA A 80 -0.10 6.66 -1.23
N LYS A 81 0.88 7.55 -1.07
CA LYS A 81 1.96 7.74 -2.04
C LYS A 81 3.12 6.75 -1.86
N CYS A 82 3.11 5.96 -0.79
CA CYS A 82 4.03 4.84 -0.65
C CYS A 82 3.69 3.71 -1.61
N ILE A 83 4.71 3.00 -2.08
CA ILE A 83 4.50 1.77 -2.86
C ILE A 83 3.81 0.75 -1.97
N HIS A 84 2.68 0.24 -2.41
CA HIS A 84 1.91 -0.73 -1.62
C HIS A 84 1.20 -1.74 -2.52
N ALA A 85 0.80 -2.84 -1.92
CA ALA A 85 0.03 -3.90 -2.57
C ALA A 85 -0.69 -4.75 -1.52
N ALA A 86 -1.69 -5.50 -1.96
CA ALA A 86 -2.22 -6.58 -1.16
C ALA A 86 -1.13 -7.63 -0.95
N GLN A 87 -1.05 -8.18 0.26
CA GLN A 87 -0.06 -9.20 0.59
C GLN A 87 -0.38 -10.52 -0.09
N ASP A 88 -1.64 -10.93 -0.04
CA ASP A 88 -2.15 -12.13 -0.67
C ASP A 88 -3.66 -12.04 -0.80
N TYR A 89 -4.23 -12.91 -1.61
CA TYR A 89 -5.67 -13.03 -1.83
C TYR A 89 -6.12 -14.44 -1.44
N PHE A 90 -7.40 -14.57 -1.15
CA PHE A 90 -8.01 -15.85 -0.83
C PHE A 90 -9.46 -15.88 -1.31
N GLY A 91 -10.04 -17.09 -1.34
CA GLY A 91 -11.39 -17.30 -1.84
C GLY A 91 -11.48 -17.24 -3.37
N TRP A 92 -12.60 -17.62 -3.90
CA TRP A 92 -12.83 -17.68 -5.36
C TRP A 92 -14.19 -17.12 -5.78
N ASP A 93 -14.97 -16.60 -4.85
CA ASP A 93 -16.24 -15.94 -5.13
C ASP A 93 -16.45 -14.76 -4.18
N ILE A 94 -17.57 -14.06 -4.32
CA ILE A 94 -17.89 -12.88 -3.51
C ILE A 94 -18.01 -13.24 -2.03
N GLU A 95 -18.56 -14.41 -1.71
CA GLU A 95 -18.81 -14.82 -0.32
C GLU A 95 -17.53 -15.27 0.40
N SER A 96 -16.63 -15.97 -0.30
CA SER A 96 -15.40 -16.51 0.27
C SER A 96 -14.18 -15.61 0.09
N GLY A 97 -14.28 -14.57 -0.74
CA GLY A 97 -13.18 -13.70 -1.08
C GLY A 97 -12.80 -12.72 0.01
N ARG A 98 -11.66 -12.07 -0.21
CA ARG A 98 -11.11 -11.04 0.67
C ARG A 98 -11.99 -9.78 0.59
N LEU A 99 -12.63 -9.42 1.68
CA LEU A 99 -13.50 -8.25 1.76
C LEU A 99 -12.83 -7.15 2.58
N TRP A 100 -12.88 -5.93 2.08
CA TRP A 100 -12.42 -4.74 2.81
C TRP A 100 -13.23 -3.52 2.39
N HIS A 101 -13.24 -2.51 3.27
CA HIS A 101 -13.71 -1.17 2.95
C HIS A 101 -12.50 -0.26 2.80
N MET A 102 -12.37 0.38 1.63
CA MET A 102 -11.25 1.28 1.34
C MET A 102 -11.77 2.70 1.14
N PHE A 103 -11.02 3.67 1.62
CA PHE A 103 -11.31 5.08 1.43
C PHE A 103 -10.02 5.89 1.32
N PHE A 104 -10.10 7.02 0.64
CA PHE A 104 -8.98 7.94 0.45
C PHE A 104 -9.35 9.31 0.96
N PHE A 105 -8.38 10.02 1.49
CA PHE A 105 -8.61 11.37 1.99
C PHE A 105 -7.33 12.21 1.97
N ASP A 106 -7.53 13.53 1.94
CA ASP A 106 -6.48 14.51 2.12
C ASP A 106 -6.74 15.25 3.43
N THR A 107 -5.67 15.74 4.04
CA THR A 107 -5.76 16.52 5.27
C THR A 107 -5.29 17.94 5.03
N GLU A 108 -5.89 18.89 5.76
CA GLU A 108 -5.44 20.27 5.76
C GLU A 108 -4.78 20.59 7.10
N PRO A 109 -3.78 21.49 7.14
CA PRO A 109 -3.22 21.93 8.40
C PRO A 109 -4.29 22.58 9.28
N LEU A 110 -4.20 22.38 10.58
CA LEU A 110 -5.02 23.15 11.51
C LEU A 110 -4.65 24.63 11.42
N PRO A 111 -5.59 25.55 11.79
CA PRO A 111 -5.27 26.98 11.77
C PRO A 111 -3.99 27.28 12.54
N GLY A 112 -3.07 28.01 11.90
CA GLY A 112 -1.75 28.34 12.47
C GLY A 112 -0.65 27.33 12.24
N GLN A 113 -0.95 26.17 11.65
CA GLN A 113 0.07 25.19 11.26
C GLN A 113 0.67 25.53 9.90
N ILE A 114 1.96 25.23 9.75
CA ILE A 114 2.69 25.36 8.49
C ILE A 114 2.77 23.97 7.84
N LYS A 115 2.46 23.93 6.55
CA LYS A 115 2.59 22.68 5.79
C LYS A 115 4.05 22.26 5.64
#